data_f78b52987e2d9b3e6bc9224ccc6e3df3
#
_entry.id   f78b52987e2d9b3e6bc9224ccc6e3df3
#
_cell.length_a   1.000
_cell.length_b   1.000
_cell.length_c   1.000
_cell.angle_alpha   90.00
_cell.angle_beta   90.00
_cell.angle_gamma   90.00
#
_symmetry.space_group_name_H-M   'P 1'
#
loop_
_entity.id
_entity.type
_entity.pdbx_description
1 polymer ?
#
loop_
_entity_poly.entity_id
_entity_poly.type
_entity_poly.pdbx_seq_one_letter_code
_entity_poly.pdbx_strand_id
1 'polypeptide(L)'
;MKRPTRAAIPLLLAVLSLPAPAVQEGENLNLSLPECIQKTLNNNLGLAAEVLTPQIAEAAVALAGEKFIPSLALSYSRQDNISASYSFLDAAGAAVSTLQNDYSSQFSQVLPTGGTLSMSLIGYKSDTTRQFQTINPRFGSTLRFNFSQPLLKDFGWKMSRREFILARNNRDMSEYNLSETMEEYVYRAKSAYWNLVYSRENLNVRRQSLKLARELLEKNKAEIEAGTLPPIEILTAQADVSTREADILEAEAMVRNSEDLLKTLMNLEAENPRAVSLHIIPTDSPSVSKPDVDLDRALREAYENRPDLQAARVGMETSRFNLSYARNQTAPDLRLQASLWSPGISGTQIIYENNNALSGKIIGVVPAGGGQALKDAMDFRYKNWSLGLSLNIPLSTVFSRAFVAQADLALEQAQLRMKNQEQQIFLDIRTAVRAVETNYLRIQAYRVARENAAKKLEAEEEKLKVGLSTNYFILQYQRDLANAMTMELKAVVDYNVSLAGLYRAQGKGLEMERVPFPGEPGGPAER
;
A
#
# COMPACT_ATOMS: atom_id res chain seq x y z
N MET A 1 11.33 58.93 -1.15
CA MET A 1 10.82 57.73 -1.84
C MET A 1 9.31 57.74 -1.81
N LYS A 2 8.68 57.96 -2.96
CA LYS A 2 7.25 58.25 -3.13
C LYS A 2 6.43 56.96 -3.16
N ARG A 3 5.38 56.87 -2.35
CA ARG A 3 4.33 55.83 -2.45
C ARG A 3 3.33 56.24 -3.55
N PRO A 4 2.86 55.32 -4.40
CA PRO A 4 1.74 55.62 -5.29
C PRO A 4 0.39 55.41 -4.60
N THR A 5 -0.48 56.37 -4.80
CA THR A 5 -1.87 56.50 -4.40
C THR A 5 -2.73 55.40 -5.08
N ARG A 6 -3.53 54.69 -4.28
CA ARG A 6 -4.58 53.75 -4.77
C ARG A 6 -5.82 54.57 -5.18
N ALA A 7 -6.19 54.48 -6.45
CA ALA A 7 -7.48 54.93 -6.96
C ALA A 7 -8.53 53.88 -6.65
N ALA A 8 -9.60 54.27 -5.95
CA ALA A 8 -10.78 53.45 -5.70
C ALA A 8 -11.70 53.49 -6.93
N ILE A 9 -11.97 52.30 -7.49
CA ILE A 9 -12.99 52.08 -8.52
C ILE A 9 -14.25 51.62 -7.82
N PRO A 10 -15.44 52.24 -7.99
CA PRO A 10 -16.67 51.78 -7.41
C PRO A 10 -17.17 50.56 -8.19
N LEU A 11 -17.27 49.38 -7.50
CA LEU A 11 -17.85 48.17 -8.04
C LEU A 11 -19.37 48.30 -8.00
N LEU A 12 -20.00 48.48 -9.15
CA LEU A 12 -21.45 48.44 -9.35
C LEU A 12 -21.89 46.95 -9.22
N LEU A 13 -22.49 46.54 -8.11
CA LEU A 13 -23.09 45.25 -7.95
C LEU A 13 -24.40 45.18 -8.75
N ALA A 14 -24.34 44.67 -9.95
CA ALA A 14 -25.51 44.19 -10.69
C ALA A 14 -25.93 42.84 -10.10
N VAL A 15 -26.98 42.82 -9.29
CA VAL A 15 -27.64 41.58 -8.86
C VAL A 15 -28.35 40.98 -10.06
N LEU A 16 -27.67 40.10 -10.78
CA LEU A 16 -28.29 39.18 -11.72
C LEU A 16 -29.02 38.11 -10.89
N SER A 17 -30.33 38.21 -10.83
CA SER A 17 -31.21 37.12 -10.39
C SER A 17 -31.08 35.95 -11.39
N LEU A 18 -30.17 35.04 -11.11
CA LEU A 18 -30.13 33.73 -11.78
C LEU A 18 -31.42 32.97 -11.37
N PRO A 19 -32.20 32.44 -12.30
CA PRO A 19 -33.29 31.54 -11.95
C PRO A 19 -32.72 30.35 -11.21
N ALA A 20 -33.32 29.96 -10.07
CA ALA A 20 -32.97 28.74 -9.37
C ALA A 20 -33.00 27.58 -10.38
N PRO A 21 -31.95 26.74 -10.41
CA PRO A 21 -31.98 25.59 -11.30
C PRO A 21 -33.18 24.73 -10.91
N ALA A 22 -34.06 24.49 -11.90
CA ALA A 22 -35.13 23.51 -11.77
C ALA A 22 -34.48 22.20 -11.31
N VAL A 23 -35.01 21.60 -10.25
CA VAL A 23 -34.63 20.25 -9.82
C VAL A 23 -34.94 19.33 -11.00
N GLN A 24 -33.93 19.03 -11.84
CA GLN A 24 -34.04 18.00 -12.84
C GLN A 24 -34.23 16.67 -12.11
N GLU A 25 -35.29 15.94 -12.42
CA GLU A 25 -35.47 14.55 -12.04
C GLU A 25 -34.16 13.80 -12.29
N GLY A 26 -33.67 13.06 -11.29
CA GLY A 26 -32.36 12.44 -11.32
C GLY A 26 -32.16 11.59 -12.57
N GLU A 27 -31.05 11.80 -13.23
CA GLU A 27 -30.61 11.02 -14.40
C GLU A 27 -30.41 9.55 -13.98
N ASN A 28 -31.02 8.60 -14.72
CA ASN A 28 -30.93 7.17 -14.40
C ASN A 28 -29.62 6.60 -14.97
N LEU A 29 -28.85 5.95 -14.13
CA LEU A 29 -27.65 5.21 -14.50
C LEU A 29 -27.95 3.70 -14.49
N ASN A 30 -28.08 3.10 -15.66
CA ASN A 30 -28.15 1.65 -15.79
C ASN A 30 -26.74 1.08 -15.53
N LEU A 31 -26.62 0.12 -14.62
CA LEU A 31 -25.34 -0.42 -14.18
C LEU A 31 -25.42 -1.94 -14.10
N SER A 32 -24.48 -2.63 -14.78
CA SER A 32 -24.29 -4.07 -14.65
C SER A 32 -23.28 -4.40 -13.53
N LEU A 33 -23.31 -5.63 -13.02
CA LEU A 33 -22.39 -6.08 -11.98
C LEU A 33 -20.91 -6.01 -12.44
N PRO A 34 -20.53 -6.46 -13.64
CA PRO A 34 -19.14 -6.31 -14.12
C PRO A 34 -18.69 -4.86 -14.22
N GLU A 35 -19.56 -3.95 -14.73
CA GLU A 35 -19.25 -2.52 -14.77
C GLU A 35 -19.09 -1.90 -13.39
N CYS A 36 -19.91 -2.32 -12.41
CA CYS A 36 -19.80 -1.90 -11.02
C CYS A 36 -18.44 -2.29 -10.43
N ILE A 37 -18.02 -3.54 -10.65
CA ILE A 37 -16.71 -4.05 -10.20
C ILE A 37 -15.58 -3.26 -10.84
N GLN A 38 -15.62 -3.09 -12.17
CA GLN A 38 -14.58 -2.36 -12.91
C GLN A 38 -14.47 -0.90 -12.46
N LYS A 39 -15.61 -0.20 -12.30
CA LYS A 39 -15.60 1.18 -11.77
C LYS A 39 -15.08 1.26 -10.35
N THR A 40 -15.44 0.30 -9.49
CA THR A 40 -14.91 0.24 -8.12
C THR A 40 -13.39 0.07 -8.13
N LEU A 41 -12.86 -0.85 -8.93
CA LEU A 41 -11.41 -1.11 -8.98
C LEU A 41 -10.62 0.06 -9.58
N ASN A 42 -11.18 0.76 -10.56
CA ASN A 42 -10.49 1.85 -11.23
C ASN A 42 -10.55 3.18 -10.48
N ASN A 43 -11.66 3.45 -9.78
CA ASN A 43 -11.95 4.79 -9.26
C ASN A 43 -11.89 4.90 -7.74
N ASN A 44 -11.92 3.77 -7.02
CA ASN A 44 -11.94 3.81 -5.56
C ASN A 44 -10.64 4.39 -5.00
N LEU A 45 -10.75 5.47 -4.21
CA LEU A 45 -9.59 6.17 -3.65
C LEU A 45 -8.80 5.33 -2.64
N GLY A 46 -9.48 4.48 -1.87
CA GLY A 46 -8.83 3.59 -0.93
C GLY A 46 -7.97 2.55 -1.65
N LEU A 47 -8.50 1.95 -2.72
CA LEU A 47 -7.74 1.01 -3.54
C LEU A 47 -6.61 1.71 -4.31
N ALA A 48 -6.85 2.91 -4.84
CA ALA A 48 -5.81 3.70 -5.52
C ALA A 48 -4.62 4.02 -4.60
N ALA A 49 -4.86 4.27 -3.31
CA ALA A 49 -3.80 4.43 -2.33
C ALA A 49 -3.02 3.13 -2.08
N GLU A 50 -3.71 1.98 -2.02
CA GLU A 50 -3.06 0.68 -1.83
C GLU A 50 -2.24 0.22 -3.04
N VAL A 51 -2.63 0.59 -4.26
CA VAL A 51 -1.85 0.33 -5.49
C VAL A 51 -0.47 0.99 -5.46
N LEU A 52 -0.32 2.11 -4.74
CA LEU A 52 0.97 2.77 -4.56
C LEU A 52 1.91 2.04 -3.58
N THR A 53 1.38 1.19 -2.69
CA THR A 53 2.18 0.50 -1.66
C THR A 53 3.25 -0.43 -2.26
N PRO A 54 2.96 -1.31 -3.24
CA PRO A 54 4.00 -2.08 -3.94
C PRO A 54 5.01 -1.22 -4.71
N GLN A 55 4.58 -0.10 -5.30
CA GLN A 55 5.47 0.83 -6.01
C GLN A 55 6.46 1.51 -5.05
N ILE A 56 6.00 1.92 -3.87
CA ILE A 56 6.86 2.43 -2.78
C ILE A 56 7.85 1.35 -2.33
N ALA A 57 7.40 0.10 -2.20
CA ALA A 57 8.25 -1.02 -1.83
C ALA A 57 9.28 -1.33 -2.92
N GLU A 58 8.94 -1.25 -4.21
CA GLU A 58 9.88 -1.40 -5.33
C GLU A 58 10.95 -0.29 -5.33
N ALA A 59 10.55 0.96 -5.06
CA ALA A 59 11.51 2.05 -4.88
C ALA A 59 12.46 1.79 -3.71
N ALA A 60 11.97 1.18 -2.62
CA ALA A 60 12.81 0.77 -1.49
C ALA A 60 13.79 -0.36 -1.86
N VAL A 61 13.42 -1.28 -2.77
CA VAL A 61 14.33 -2.30 -3.32
C VAL A 61 15.45 -1.63 -4.12
N ALA A 62 15.11 -0.67 -4.98
CA ALA A 62 16.09 0.10 -5.75
C ALA A 62 17.06 0.84 -4.82
N LEU A 63 16.54 1.53 -3.80
CA LEU A 63 17.33 2.24 -2.79
C LEU A 63 18.26 1.30 -2.01
N ALA A 64 17.78 0.11 -1.62
CA ALA A 64 18.61 -0.90 -0.95
C ALA A 64 19.73 -1.44 -1.87
N GLY A 65 19.52 -1.40 -3.19
CA GLY A 65 20.50 -1.74 -4.21
C GLY A 65 21.57 -0.67 -4.43
N GLU A 66 21.28 0.59 -4.12
CA GLU A 66 22.19 1.74 -4.32
C GLU A 66 23.53 1.58 -3.59
N LYS A 67 23.54 0.88 -2.45
CA LYS A 67 24.75 0.52 -1.70
C LYS A 67 25.84 -0.12 -2.56
N PHE A 68 25.47 -0.84 -3.63
CA PHE A 68 26.39 -1.54 -4.53
C PHE A 68 26.76 -0.73 -5.76
N ILE A 69 26.22 0.46 -5.93
CA ILE A 69 26.59 1.39 -7.00
C ILE A 69 27.87 2.13 -6.59
N PRO A 70 28.84 2.26 -7.51
CA PRO A 70 30.05 3.00 -7.20
C PRO A 70 29.74 4.48 -6.93
N SER A 71 30.44 5.04 -5.94
CA SER A 71 30.35 6.45 -5.59
C SER A 71 31.66 7.18 -5.85
N LEU A 72 31.58 8.42 -6.31
CA LEU A 72 32.71 9.33 -6.49
C LEU A 72 32.53 10.54 -5.57
N ALA A 73 33.47 10.72 -4.64
CA ALA A 73 33.52 11.87 -3.77
C ALA A 73 34.71 12.77 -4.17
N LEU A 74 34.45 14.05 -4.36
CA LEU A 74 35.46 15.06 -4.60
C LEU A 74 35.46 16.03 -3.42
N SER A 75 36.65 16.32 -2.88
CA SER A 75 36.77 17.34 -1.83
C SER A 75 37.95 18.26 -2.06
N TYR A 76 37.76 19.48 -1.64
CA TYR A 76 38.79 20.51 -1.56
C TYR A 76 38.71 21.16 -0.19
N SER A 77 39.88 21.32 0.46
CA SER A 77 39.97 22.11 1.68
C SER A 77 41.18 23.03 1.64
N ARG A 78 41.05 24.18 2.28
CA ARG A 78 42.14 25.12 2.51
C ARG A 78 42.20 25.44 3.98
N GLN A 79 43.39 25.27 4.56
CA GLN A 79 43.63 25.45 5.97
C GLN A 79 44.87 26.31 6.16
N ASP A 80 44.79 27.30 7.02
CA ASP A 80 45.92 28.10 7.49
C ASP A 80 46.14 27.77 8.98
N ASN A 81 47.24 27.10 9.30
CA ASN A 81 47.62 26.71 10.63
C ASN A 81 48.74 27.62 11.14
N ILE A 82 48.43 28.46 12.12
CA ILE A 82 49.38 29.30 12.81
C ILE A 82 49.66 28.68 14.17
N SER A 83 50.92 28.28 14.41
CA SER A 83 51.38 27.70 15.68
C SER A 83 52.53 28.53 16.28
N ALA A 84 52.57 28.62 17.59
CA ALA A 84 53.69 29.23 18.27
C ALA A 84 54.98 28.45 18.01
N SER A 85 56.06 29.17 17.69
CA SER A 85 57.38 28.57 17.53
C SER A 85 58.02 28.37 18.92
N TYR A 86 58.49 27.16 19.18
CA TYR A 86 59.21 26.80 20.43
C TYR A 86 60.62 26.27 20.16
N SER A 87 61.04 26.31 18.87
CA SER A 87 62.37 25.86 18.47
C SER A 87 62.97 26.85 17.49
N PHE A 88 64.26 27.11 17.64
CA PHE A 88 64.99 27.98 16.70
C PHE A 88 65.00 27.42 15.25
N LEU A 89 64.74 26.11 15.11
CA LEU A 89 64.63 25.42 13.80
C LEU A 89 63.24 25.65 13.13
N ASP A 90 62.26 26.12 13.89
CA ASP A 90 60.91 26.27 13.34
C ASP A 90 60.73 27.61 12.59
N ALA A 91 61.12 28.71 13.22
CA ALA A 91 61.03 30.07 12.59
C ALA A 91 61.97 31.06 13.30
N ALA A 92 62.38 32.11 12.56
CA ALA A 92 63.07 33.24 13.13
C ALA A 92 62.16 34.15 13.98
N GLY A 93 60.84 33.94 13.94
CA GLY A 93 59.80 34.71 14.64
C GLY A 93 59.02 33.85 15.64
N ALA A 94 58.06 34.47 16.34
CA ALA A 94 57.27 33.84 17.37
C ALA A 94 56.22 32.80 16.89
N ALA A 95 55.97 32.75 15.61
CA ALA A 95 54.93 31.86 15.06
C ALA A 95 55.34 31.26 13.67
N VAL A 96 54.88 30.03 13.42
CA VAL A 96 54.94 29.33 12.13
C VAL A 96 53.56 29.32 11.53
N SER A 97 53.40 29.82 10.30
CA SER A 97 52.21 29.68 9.48
C SER A 97 52.44 28.58 8.44
N THR A 98 51.44 27.72 8.26
CA THR A 98 51.42 26.70 7.20
C THR A 98 50.07 26.77 6.49
N LEU A 99 50.10 27.24 5.24
CA LEU A 99 48.94 27.25 4.37
C LEU A 99 48.90 25.95 3.58
N GLN A 100 47.86 25.16 3.82
CA GLN A 100 47.67 23.87 3.15
C GLN A 100 46.38 23.88 2.34
N ASN A 101 46.48 23.42 1.11
CA ASN A 101 45.32 23.14 0.25
C ASN A 101 45.35 21.67 -0.06
N ASP A 102 44.26 21.00 0.28
CA ASP A 102 44.09 19.56 0.06
C ASP A 102 43.04 19.30 -1.02
N TYR A 103 43.32 18.42 -1.91
CA TYR A 103 42.46 17.97 -3.00
C TYR A 103 42.29 16.45 -2.86
N SER A 104 41.08 15.92 -2.86
CA SER A 104 40.88 14.51 -2.90
C SER A 104 39.80 14.09 -3.89
N SER A 105 40.06 13.01 -4.57
CA SER A 105 39.09 12.29 -5.40
C SER A 105 39.07 10.85 -4.94
N GLN A 106 37.92 10.39 -4.46
CA GLN A 106 37.75 9.04 -3.94
C GLN A 106 36.61 8.34 -4.67
N PHE A 107 36.95 7.27 -5.35
CA PHE A 107 36.02 6.28 -5.87
C PHE A 107 35.87 5.15 -4.85
N SER A 108 34.63 4.76 -4.52
CA SER A 108 34.38 3.64 -3.62
C SER A 108 33.23 2.77 -4.11
N GLN A 109 33.36 1.46 -3.92
CA GLN A 109 32.35 0.49 -4.28
C GLN A 109 32.26 -0.60 -3.24
N VAL A 110 31.05 -0.92 -2.79
CA VAL A 110 30.77 -2.09 -1.97
C VAL A 110 30.48 -3.26 -2.91
N LEU A 111 31.15 -4.37 -2.66
CA LEU A 111 30.98 -5.59 -3.45
C LEU A 111 29.84 -6.45 -2.87
N PRO A 112 29.11 -7.18 -3.71
CA PRO A 112 28.05 -8.09 -3.23
C PRO A 112 28.53 -9.19 -2.29
N THR A 113 29.83 -9.46 -2.23
CA THR A 113 30.46 -10.39 -1.27
C THR A 113 30.64 -9.80 0.13
N GLY A 114 30.34 -8.51 0.33
CA GLY A 114 30.56 -7.75 1.57
C GLY A 114 31.90 -7.02 1.59
N GLY A 115 32.75 -7.20 0.57
CA GLY A 115 33.99 -6.46 0.44
C GLY A 115 33.77 -5.00 0.03
N THR A 116 34.80 -4.18 0.24
CA THR A 116 34.86 -2.79 -0.23
C THR A 116 36.10 -2.59 -1.07
N LEU A 117 35.94 -1.98 -2.22
CA LEU A 117 37.03 -1.53 -3.08
C LEU A 117 37.01 0.01 -3.09
N SER A 118 38.16 0.64 -2.82
CA SER A 118 38.28 2.09 -2.95
C SER A 118 39.57 2.46 -3.69
N MET A 119 39.47 3.48 -4.52
CA MET A 119 40.60 4.13 -5.18
C MET A 119 40.55 5.63 -4.76
N SER A 120 41.64 6.15 -4.25
CA SER A 120 41.74 7.56 -3.90
C SER A 120 42.99 8.19 -4.51
N LEU A 121 42.80 9.38 -5.08
CA LEU A 121 43.86 10.27 -5.50
C LEU A 121 43.80 11.48 -4.56
N ILE A 122 44.81 11.60 -3.71
CA ILE A 122 44.93 12.70 -2.75
C ILE A 122 46.10 13.57 -3.22
N GLY A 123 45.86 14.86 -3.36
CA GLY A 123 46.88 15.85 -3.66
C GLY A 123 46.88 16.98 -2.62
N TYR A 124 48.05 17.51 -2.32
CA TYR A 124 48.13 18.69 -1.47
C TYR A 124 49.16 19.69 -1.96
N LYS A 125 48.94 20.97 -1.65
CA LYS A 125 49.93 22.03 -1.69
C LYS A 125 50.12 22.56 -0.28
N SER A 126 51.35 22.53 0.23
CA SER A 126 51.70 23.06 1.53
C SER A 126 52.76 24.16 1.37
N ASP A 127 52.47 25.35 1.87
CA ASP A 127 53.36 26.49 1.91
C ASP A 127 53.56 26.91 3.35
N THR A 128 54.82 26.93 3.82
CA THR A 128 55.12 27.13 5.23
C THR A 128 56.21 28.16 5.42
N THR A 129 56.07 28.94 6.48
CA THR A 129 57.12 29.91 6.93
C THR A 129 58.21 29.22 7.77
N ARG A 130 58.15 27.87 7.95
CA ARG A 130 59.17 27.14 8.68
C ARG A 130 60.51 27.24 8.00
N GLN A 131 61.56 27.48 8.77
CA GLN A 131 62.93 27.64 8.26
C GLN A 131 63.53 26.28 7.80
N PHE A 132 64.65 26.35 7.09
CA PHE A 132 65.46 25.21 6.65
C PHE A 132 64.70 24.18 5.80
N GLN A 133 63.63 24.60 5.11
CA GLN A 133 62.93 23.73 4.16
C GLN A 133 63.72 23.62 2.87
N THR A 134 63.89 22.40 2.38
CA THR A 134 64.53 22.15 1.07
C THR A 134 63.53 22.24 -0.09
N ILE A 135 62.23 22.08 0.20
CA ILE A 135 61.14 22.21 -0.78
C ILE A 135 60.03 23.04 -0.17
N ASN A 136 59.80 24.26 -0.72
CA ASN A 136 58.67 25.13 -0.29
C ASN A 136 58.31 26.12 -1.43
N PRO A 137 57.03 26.21 -1.91
CA PRO A 137 55.90 25.35 -1.53
C PRO A 137 56.12 23.90 -1.98
N ARG A 138 55.59 22.95 -1.17
CA ARG A 138 55.66 21.49 -1.43
C ARG A 138 54.32 21.05 -1.99
N PHE A 139 54.37 20.26 -3.04
CA PHE A 139 53.21 19.53 -3.60
C PHE A 139 53.39 18.04 -3.37
N GLY A 140 52.36 17.40 -2.86
CA GLY A 140 52.33 15.95 -2.76
C GLY A 140 51.11 15.38 -3.48
N SER A 141 51.24 14.20 -4.04
CA SER A 141 50.14 13.45 -4.62
C SER A 141 50.25 11.98 -4.22
N THR A 142 49.18 11.32 -3.91
CA THR A 142 49.17 9.91 -3.57
C THR A 142 47.99 9.24 -4.25
N LEU A 143 48.29 8.27 -5.13
CA LEU A 143 47.31 7.35 -5.66
C LEU A 143 47.26 6.11 -4.78
N ARG A 144 46.09 5.75 -4.28
CA ARG A 144 45.92 4.61 -3.37
C ARG A 144 44.75 3.75 -3.79
N PHE A 145 44.94 2.46 -3.78
CA PHE A 145 43.92 1.42 -3.91
C PHE A 145 43.81 0.67 -2.58
N ASN A 146 42.60 0.52 -2.05
CA ASN A 146 42.32 -0.27 -0.87
C ASN A 146 41.25 -1.31 -1.20
N PHE A 147 41.47 -2.52 -0.72
CA PHE A 147 40.52 -3.62 -0.77
C PHE A 147 40.35 -4.18 0.63
N SER A 148 39.12 -4.33 1.08
CA SER A 148 38.79 -4.95 2.36
C SER A 148 37.68 -5.97 2.14
N GLN A 149 37.91 -7.22 2.57
CA GLN A 149 36.95 -8.32 2.41
C GLN A 149 36.73 -9.00 3.77
N PRO A 150 35.50 -8.98 4.31
CA PRO A 150 35.16 -9.83 5.44
C PRO A 150 35.24 -11.30 5.02
N LEU A 151 35.71 -12.18 5.90
CA LEU A 151 35.90 -13.61 5.64
C LEU A 151 34.99 -14.51 6.49
N LEU A 152 34.45 -14.03 7.61
CA LEU A 152 33.55 -14.77 8.49
C LEU A 152 32.25 -13.99 8.72
N LYS A 153 32.25 -13.00 9.62
CA LYS A 153 31.11 -12.12 9.85
C LYS A 153 30.85 -11.27 8.61
N ASP A 154 29.61 -11.14 8.20
CA ASP A 154 29.15 -10.38 7.02
C ASP A 154 29.72 -10.88 5.68
N PHE A 155 30.29 -12.09 5.65
CA PHE A 155 30.82 -12.69 4.43
C PHE A 155 29.73 -13.31 3.56
N GLY A 156 29.85 -13.07 2.26
CA GLY A 156 29.09 -13.75 1.22
C GLY A 156 27.83 -13.02 0.77
N TRP A 157 27.34 -13.45 -0.37
CA TRP A 157 26.27 -12.82 -1.15
C TRP A 157 24.96 -12.59 -0.35
N LYS A 158 24.61 -13.52 0.53
CA LYS A 158 23.35 -13.42 1.32
C LYS A 158 23.48 -12.41 2.44
N MET A 159 24.59 -12.43 3.18
CA MET A 159 24.76 -11.58 4.38
C MET A 159 24.98 -10.11 4.00
N SER A 160 25.80 -9.85 3.01
CA SER A 160 26.06 -8.51 2.50
C SER A 160 24.84 -7.84 1.88
N ARG A 161 23.96 -8.61 1.24
CA ARG A 161 22.75 -8.15 0.56
C ARG A 161 21.50 -8.21 1.44
N ARG A 162 21.67 -8.28 2.77
CA ARG A 162 20.54 -8.41 3.71
C ARG A 162 19.43 -7.39 3.45
N GLU A 163 19.78 -6.11 3.38
CA GLU A 163 18.81 -5.03 3.20
C GLU A 163 18.04 -5.15 1.89
N PHE A 164 18.76 -5.52 0.82
CA PHE A 164 18.14 -5.77 -0.49
C PHE A 164 17.18 -6.96 -0.45
N ILE A 165 17.55 -8.08 0.22
CA ILE A 165 16.69 -9.25 0.38
C ILE A 165 15.44 -8.90 1.20
N LEU A 166 15.60 -8.15 2.30
CA LEU A 166 14.48 -7.72 3.14
C LEU A 166 13.53 -6.77 2.40
N ALA A 167 14.08 -5.81 1.64
CA ALA A 167 13.28 -4.90 0.82
C ALA A 167 12.50 -5.67 -0.26
N ARG A 168 13.12 -6.64 -0.92
CA ARG A 168 12.46 -7.50 -1.91
C ARG A 168 11.33 -8.32 -1.30
N ASN A 169 11.58 -8.98 -0.16
CA ASN A 169 10.54 -9.72 0.53
C ASN A 169 9.38 -8.81 0.96
N ASN A 170 9.69 -7.58 1.37
CA ASN A 170 8.66 -6.60 1.71
C ASN A 170 7.83 -6.16 0.49
N ARG A 171 8.47 -6.02 -0.69
CA ARG A 171 7.76 -5.77 -1.94
C ARG A 171 6.82 -6.94 -2.26
N ASP A 172 7.33 -8.18 -2.23
CA ASP A 172 6.53 -9.38 -2.51
C ASP A 172 5.33 -9.49 -1.54
N MET A 173 5.53 -9.18 -0.26
CA MET A 173 4.43 -9.10 0.73
C MET A 173 3.41 -8.01 0.38
N SER A 174 3.86 -6.84 -0.07
CA SER A 174 2.96 -5.75 -0.42
C SER A 174 2.12 -6.06 -1.67
N GLU A 175 2.65 -6.81 -2.62
CA GLU A 175 1.90 -7.30 -3.79
C GLU A 175 0.79 -8.28 -3.36
N TYR A 176 1.07 -9.20 -2.44
CA TYR A 176 0.04 -10.10 -1.90
C TYR A 176 -1.02 -9.35 -1.09
N ASN A 177 -0.62 -8.37 -0.28
CA ASN A 177 -1.57 -7.54 0.49
C ASN A 177 -2.47 -6.71 -0.44
N LEU A 178 -1.92 -6.19 -1.55
CA LEU A 178 -2.71 -5.52 -2.57
C LEU A 178 -3.73 -6.49 -3.20
N SER A 179 -3.32 -7.71 -3.54
CA SER A 179 -4.21 -8.74 -4.06
C SER A 179 -5.36 -9.04 -3.08
N GLU A 180 -5.08 -9.20 -1.79
CA GLU A 180 -6.09 -9.38 -0.75
C GLU A 180 -7.05 -8.20 -0.68
N THR A 181 -6.53 -6.98 -0.75
CA THR A 181 -7.35 -5.76 -0.74
C THR A 181 -8.25 -5.67 -1.97
N MET A 182 -7.75 -6.03 -3.16
CA MET A 182 -8.55 -6.08 -4.39
C MET A 182 -9.69 -7.11 -4.28
N GLU A 183 -9.41 -8.32 -3.76
CA GLU A 183 -10.41 -9.35 -3.47
C GLU A 183 -11.52 -8.82 -2.55
N GLU A 184 -11.14 -8.08 -1.51
CA GLU A 184 -12.10 -7.46 -0.58
C GLU A 184 -12.97 -6.41 -1.27
N TYR A 185 -12.39 -5.55 -2.13
CA TYR A 185 -13.17 -4.54 -2.87
C TYR A 185 -14.12 -5.17 -3.89
N VAL A 186 -13.71 -6.25 -4.56
CA VAL A 186 -14.61 -7.02 -5.45
C VAL A 186 -15.78 -7.60 -4.66
N TYR A 187 -15.52 -8.20 -3.51
CA TYR A 187 -16.58 -8.72 -2.63
C TYR A 187 -17.52 -7.62 -2.14
N ARG A 188 -16.99 -6.47 -1.71
CA ARG A 188 -17.80 -5.32 -1.27
C ARG A 188 -18.66 -4.76 -2.38
N ALA A 189 -18.12 -4.64 -3.60
CA ALA A 189 -18.87 -4.17 -4.75
C ALA A 189 -20.04 -5.11 -5.08
N LYS A 190 -19.79 -6.44 -5.12
CA LYS A 190 -20.83 -7.45 -5.33
C LYS A 190 -21.90 -7.42 -4.25
N SER A 191 -21.49 -7.34 -2.98
CA SER A 191 -22.40 -7.28 -1.86
C SER A 191 -23.28 -6.03 -1.89
N ALA A 192 -22.69 -4.86 -2.16
CA ALA A 192 -23.42 -3.60 -2.27
C ALA A 192 -24.38 -3.60 -3.47
N TYR A 193 -23.96 -4.14 -4.62
CA TYR A 193 -24.79 -4.26 -5.83
C TYR A 193 -26.03 -5.13 -5.58
N TRP A 194 -25.84 -6.33 -5.02
CA TRP A 194 -26.95 -7.24 -4.74
C TRP A 194 -27.87 -6.69 -3.63
N ASN A 195 -27.34 -5.96 -2.67
CA ASN A 195 -28.16 -5.28 -1.67
C ASN A 195 -28.98 -4.14 -2.28
N LEU A 196 -28.48 -3.44 -3.31
CA LEU A 196 -29.29 -2.47 -4.05
C LEU A 196 -30.41 -3.14 -4.83
N VAL A 197 -30.14 -4.28 -5.49
CA VAL A 197 -31.17 -5.09 -6.16
C VAL A 197 -32.26 -5.47 -5.17
N TYR A 198 -31.88 -5.99 -3.97
CA TYR A 198 -32.82 -6.29 -2.91
C TYR A 198 -33.66 -5.09 -2.49
N SER A 199 -33.02 -3.94 -2.24
CA SER A 199 -33.70 -2.75 -1.75
C SER A 199 -34.76 -2.23 -2.75
N ARG A 200 -34.42 -2.24 -4.06
CA ARG A 200 -35.35 -1.82 -5.12
C ARG A 200 -36.53 -2.78 -5.28
N GLU A 201 -36.26 -4.09 -5.29
CA GLU A 201 -37.32 -5.08 -5.40
C GLU A 201 -38.22 -5.11 -4.15
N ASN A 202 -37.66 -4.91 -2.95
CA ASN A 202 -38.44 -4.76 -1.72
C ASN A 202 -39.35 -3.52 -1.81
N LEU A 203 -38.86 -2.39 -2.33
CA LEU A 203 -39.70 -1.21 -2.57
C LEU A 203 -40.84 -1.52 -3.52
N ASN A 204 -40.60 -2.28 -4.61
CA ASN A 204 -41.64 -2.71 -5.55
C ASN A 204 -42.70 -3.55 -4.85
N VAL A 205 -42.31 -4.52 -4.01
CA VAL A 205 -43.25 -5.33 -3.19
C VAL A 205 -44.08 -4.47 -2.26
N ARG A 206 -43.45 -3.49 -1.56
CA ARG A 206 -44.18 -2.56 -0.67
C ARG A 206 -45.17 -1.68 -1.44
N ARG A 207 -44.81 -1.16 -2.61
CA ARG A 207 -45.71 -0.38 -3.48
C ARG A 207 -46.89 -1.21 -3.96
N GLN A 208 -46.66 -2.47 -4.36
CA GLN A 208 -47.73 -3.37 -4.75
C GLN A 208 -48.66 -3.68 -3.56
N SER A 209 -48.10 -3.91 -2.36
CA SER A 209 -48.85 -4.13 -1.14
C SER A 209 -49.75 -2.93 -0.79
N LEU A 210 -49.23 -1.68 -0.89
CA LEU A 210 -50.02 -0.47 -0.66
C LEU A 210 -51.15 -0.32 -1.67
N LYS A 211 -50.85 -0.65 -2.96
CA LYS A 211 -51.89 -0.60 -4.00
C LYS A 211 -53.10 -1.50 -3.64
N LEU A 212 -52.82 -2.75 -3.25
CA LEU A 212 -53.87 -3.69 -2.84
C LEU A 212 -54.66 -3.19 -1.60
N ALA A 213 -53.97 -2.58 -0.63
CA ALA A 213 -54.67 -2.02 0.55
C ALA A 213 -55.58 -0.82 0.19
N ARG A 214 -55.14 0.05 -0.72
CA ARG A 214 -55.94 1.17 -1.20
C ARG A 214 -57.15 0.68 -2.01
N GLU A 215 -57.00 -0.32 -2.86
CA GLU A 215 -58.10 -0.94 -3.60
C GLU A 215 -59.16 -1.53 -2.62
N LEU A 216 -58.73 -2.20 -1.56
CA LEU A 216 -59.65 -2.71 -0.52
C LEU A 216 -60.32 -1.59 0.26
N LEU A 217 -59.60 -0.51 0.59
CA LEU A 217 -60.18 0.66 1.26
C LEU A 217 -61.30 1.30 0.43
N GLU A 218 -61.07 1.48 -0.89
CA GLU A 218 -62.11 2.04 -1.77
C GLU A 218 -63.31 1.12 -1.91
N LYS A 219 -63.09 -0.21 -2.00
CA LYS A 219 -64.15 -1.21 -1.97
C LYS A 219 -64.96 -1.13 -0.67
N ASN A 220 -64.29 -1.06 0.49
CA ASN A 220 -64.96 -0.93 1.79
C ASN A 220 -65.80 0.35 1.91
N LYS A 221 -65.32 1.48 1.37
CA LYS A 221 -66.10 2.72 1.31
C LYS A 221 -67.42 2.56 0.53
N ALA A 222 -67.35 1.96 -0.66
CA ALA A 222 -68.51 1.69 -1.49
C ALA A 222 -69.53 0.74 -0.80
N GLU A 223 -69.04 -0.31 -0.11
CA GLU A 223 -69.89 -1.26 0.60
C GLU A 223 -70.57 -0.64 1.84
N ILE A 224 -69.92 0.32 2.53
CA ILE A 224 -70.52 1.06 3.63
C ILE A 224 -71.57 2.03 3.12
N GLU A 225 -71.32 2.74 2.00
CA GLU A 225 -72.33 3.61 1.37
C GLU A 225 -73.58 2.81 0.93
N ALA A 226 -73.37 1.57 0.49
CA ALA A 226 -74.45 0.62 0.20
C ALA A 226 -75.14 0.02 1.43
N GLY A 227 -74.61 0.28 2.64
CA GLY A 227 -75.19 -0.22 3.91
C GLY A 227 -74.89 -1.69 4.23
N THR A 228 -73.94 -2.31 3.52
CA THR A 228 -73.57 -3.73 3.64
C THR A 228 -72.41 -3.98 4.60
N LEU A 229 -71.65 -2.95 5.01
CA LEU A 229 -70.49 -3.06 5.87
C LEU A 229 -70.56 -2.06 7.06
N PRO A 230 -70.12 -2.42 8.28
CA PRO A 230 -70.07 -1.52 9.43
C PRO A 230 -69.01 -0.39 9.23
N PRO A 231 -69.30 0.86 9.67
CA PRO A 231 -68.38 2.01 9.51
C PRO A 231 -66.99 1.83 10.13
N ILE A 232 -66.84 0.95 11.14
CA ILE A 232 -65.57 0.66 11.81
C ILE A 232 -64.52 0.06 10.85
N GLU A 233 -64.94 -0.62 9.80
CA GLU A 233 -64.07 -1.24 8.81
C GLU A 233 -63.28 -0.21 7.98
N ILE A 234 -63.78 1.01 7.81
CA ILE A 234 -63.00 2.10 7.20
C ILE A 234 -61.79 2.44 8.04
N LEU A 235 -61.94 2.58 9.37
CA LEU A 235 -60.85 2.94 10.25
C LEU A 235 -59.73 1.87 10.24
N THR A 236 -60.13 0.59 10.21
CA THR A 236 -59.19 -0.53 10.11
C THR A 236 -58.39 -0.48 8.80
N ALA A 237 -59.08 -0.28 7.66
CA ALA A 237 -58.42 -0.21 6.34
C ALA A 237 -57.56 1.07 6.21
N GLN A 238 -58.03 2.22 6.75
CA GLN A 238 -57.21 3.45 6.75
C GLN A 238 -55.93 3.31 7.58
N ALA A 239 -56.03 2.70 8.78
CA ALA A 239 -54.86 2.43 9.61
C ALA A 239 -53.84 1.51 8.91
N ASP A 240 -54.32 0.48 8.19
CA ASP A 240 -53.43 -0.40 7.40
C ASP A 240 -52.75 0.32 6.23
N VAL A 241 -53.52 1.17 5.49
CA VAL A 241 -52.95 2.00 4.40
C VAL A 241 -51.88 2.94 4.96
N SER A 242 -52.11 3.62 6.07
CA SER A 242 -51.14 4.53 6.69
C SER A 242 -49.87 3.79 7.14
N THR A 243 -50.03 2.56 7.67
CA THR A 243 -48.88 1.72 8.04
C THR A 243 -48.06 1.34 6.80
N ARG A 244 -48.68 0.94 5.68
CA ARG A 244 -47.98 0.58 4.45
C ARG A 244 -47.35 1.82 3.75
N GLU A 245 -47.91 3.00 3.91
CA GLU A 245 -47.29 4.25 3.46
C GLU A 245 -45.98 4.53 4.24
N ALA A 246 -46.00 4.31 5.56
CA ALA A 246 -44.76 4.39 6.36
C ALA A 246 -43.72 3.36 5.94
N ASP A 247 -44.13 2.11 5.66
CA ASP A 247 -43.22 1.04 5.14
C ASP A 247 -42.55 1.43 3.81
N ILE A 248 -43.27 2.18 2.95
CA ILE A 248 -42.69 2.68 1.68
C ILE A 248 -41.60 3.72 1.95
N LEU A 249 -41.82 4.66 2.88
CA LEU A 249 -40.80 5.66 3.21
C LEU A 249 -39.52 5.01 3.73
N GLU A 250 -39.65 3.96 4.55
CA GLU A 250 -38.50 3.18 5.02
C GLU A 250 -37.80 2.46 3.86
N ALA A 251 -38.55 1.82 2.96
CA ALA A 251 -37.98 1.14 1.79
C ALA A 251 -37.30 2.12 0.82
N GLU A 252 -37.84 3.32 0.61
CA GLU A 252 -37.22 4.38 -0.20
C GLU A 252 -35.90 4.87 0.44
N ALA A 253 -35.85 5.03 1.74
CA ALA A 253 -34.62 5.37 2.45
C ALA A 253 -33.55 4.25 2.29
N MET A 254 -33.98 2.98 2.36
CA MET A 254 -33.09 1.84 2.14
C MET A 254 -32.49 1.83 0.73
N VAL A 255 -33.29 2.15 -0.31
CA VAL A 255 -32.78 2.27 -1.70
C VAL A 255 -31.74 3.38 -1.78
N ARG A 256 -32.02 4.59 -1.26
CA ARG A 256 -31.09 5.72 -1.30
C ARG A 256 -29.78 5.39 -0.58
N ASN A 257 -29.85 4.81 0.61
CA ASN A 257 -28.66 4.41 1.36
C ASN A 257 -27.81 3.37 0.58
N SER A 258 -28.45 2.44 -0.12
CA SER A 258 -27.77 1.43 -0.95
C SER A 258 -27.15 2.06 -2.20
N GLU A 259 -27.82 3.04 -2.83
CA GLU A 259 -27.28 3.82 -3.94
C GLU A 259 -26.07 4.65 -3.51
N ASP A 260 -26.13 5.32 -2.36
CA ASP A 260 -25.03 6.14 -1.83
C ASP A 260 -23.80 5.30 -1.48
N LEU A 261 -24.01 4.11 -0.90
CA LEU A 261 -22.92 3.17 -0.67
C LEU A 261 -22.20 2.77 -1.97
N LEU A 262 -22.95 2.45 -3.02
CA LEU A 262 -22.38 2.10 -4.33
C LEU A 262 -21.68 3.29 -4.98
N LYS A 263 -22.27 4.49 -4.94
CA LYS A 263 -21.65 5.72 -5.45
C LYS A 263 -20.32 5.99 -4.78
N THR A 264 -20.25 5.82 -3.46
CA THR A 264 -19.03 5.98 -2.67
C THR A 264 -17.99 4.92 -3.04
N LEU A 265 -18.38 3.65 -3.20
CA LEU A 265 -17.45 2.58 -3.60
C LEU A 265 -16.86 2.83 -4.98
N MET A 266 -17.66 3.29 -5.93
CA MET A 266 -17.25 3.60 -7.30
C MET A 266 -16.64 5.01 -7.44
N ASN A 267 -16.66 5.83 -6.39
CA ASN A 267 -16.21 7.23 -6.40
C ASN A 267 -16.81 8.05 -7.56
N LEU A 268 -18.11 7.85 -7.82
CA LEU A 268 -18.80 8.50 -8.95
C LEU A 268 -18.87 10.02 -8.83
N GLU A 269 -18.82 10.55 -7.60
CA GLU A 269 -18.88 12.00 -7.34
C GLU A 269 -17.64 12.73 -7.87
N ALA A 270 -16.49 12.07 -7.89
CA ALA A 270 -15.26 12.65 -8.45
C ALA A 270 -15.31 12.77 -9.98
N GLU A 271 -16.00 11.84 -10.67
CA GLU A 271 -16.20 11.88 -12.12
C GLU A 271 -17.30 12.87 -12.52
N ASN A 272 -18.37 12.94 -11.74
CA ASN A 272 -19.52 13.79 -12.05
C ASN A 272 -20.11 14.39 -10.76
N PRO A 273 -19.96 15.71 -10.53
CA PRO A 273 -20.56 16.39 -9.36
C PRO A 273 -22.08 16.24 -9.27
N ARG A 274 -22.76 15.86 -10.36
CA ARG A 274 -24.20 15.55 -10.37
C ARG A 274 -24.51 14.11 -9.97
N ALA A 275 -23.50 13.27 -9.70
CA ALA A 275 -23.69 11.88 -9.29
C ALA A 275 -24.53 11.72 -8.01
N VAL A 276 -24.55 12.75 -7.15
CA VAL A 276 -25.41 12.79 -5.95
C VAL A 276 -26.89 12.59 -6.32
N SER A 277 -27.35 13.17 -7.44
CA SER A 277 -28.75 13.08 -7.90
C SER A 277 -29.03 11.90 -8.83
N LEU A 278 -28.02 11.10 -9.21
CA LEU A 278 -28.19 9.91 -10.07
C LEU A 278 -28.91 8.79 -9.33
N HIS A 279 -29.86 8.15 -10.01
CA HIS A 279 -30.46 6.89 -9.54
C HIS A 279 -29.81 5.71 -10.25
N ILE A 280 -29.25 4.77 -9.46
CA ILE A 280 -28.63 3.57 -10.02
C ILE A 280 -29.69 2.50 -10.25
N ILE A 281 -29.80 2.04 -11.49
CA ILE A 281 -30.68 0.94 -11.89
C ILE A 281 -29.85 -0.29 -12.19
N PRO A 282 -29.84 -1.30 -11.30
CA PRO A 282 -29.19 -2.58 -11.59
C PRO A 282 -29.85 -3.27 -12.78
N THR A 283 -29.05 -3.80 -13.71
CA THR A 283 -29.56 -4.50 -14.91
C THR A 283 -29.57 -6.01 -14.75
N ASP A 284 -28.78 -6.56 -13.81
CA ASP A 284 -28.68 -7.99 -13.62
C ASP A 284 -29.72 -8.51 -12.63
N SER A 285 -30.19 -9.73 -12.91
CA SER A 285 -31.06 -10.47 -12.00
C SER A 285 -30.26 -11.54 -11.24
N PRO A 286 -30.51 -11.71 -9.93
CA PRO A 286 -29.79 -12.70 -9.15
C PRO A 286 -30.10 -14.12 -9.63
N SER A 287 -29.06 -14.90 -9.90
CA SER A 287 -29.18 -16.27 -10.36
C SER A 287 -29.31 -17.25 -9.20
N VAL A 288 -30.08 -18.32 -9.38
CA VAL A 288 -30.20 -19.44 -8.42
C VAL A 288 -29.87 -20.72 -9.14
N SER A 289 -28.69 -21.27 -8.86
CA SER A 289 -28.29 -22.61 -9.32
C SER A 289 -27.96 -23.48 -8.12
N LYS A 290 -28.13 -24.82 -8.25
CA LYS A 290 -27.70 -25.73 -7.18
C LYS A 290 -26.18 -25.61 -7.00
N PRO A 291 -25.68 -25.31 -5.80
CA PRO A 291 -24.26 -25.16 -5.58
C PRO A 291 -23.55 -26.51 -5.69
N ASP A 292 -22.47 -26.55 -6.47
CA ASP A 292 -21.51 -27.68 -6.49
C ASP A 292 -20.29 -27.29 -5.63
N VAL A 293 -20.47 -27.33 -4.31
CA VAL A 293 -19.44 -26.93 -3.36
C VAL A 293 -18.94 -28.15 -2.60
N ASP A 294 -17.66 -28.47 -2.81
CA ASP A 294 -16.94 -29.49 -2.04
C ASP A 294 -15.96 -28.80 -1.08
N LEU A 295 -16.09 -29.10 0.22
CA LEU A 295 -15.27 -28.51 1.27
C LEU A 295 -13.78 -28.78 1.08
N ASP A 296 -13.41 -30.02 0.72
CA ASP A 296 -12.01 -30.42 0.59
C ASP A 296 -11.36 -29.75 -0.63
N ARG A 297 -12.12 -29.60 -1.72
CA ARG A 297 -11.68 -28.84 -2.90
C ARG A 297 -11.50 -27.36 -2.56
N ALA A 298 -12.48 -26.75 -1.90
CA ALA A 298 -12.44 -25.35 -1.50
C ALA A 298 -11.26 -25.04 -0.56
N LEU A 299 -10.93 -25.95 0.36
CA LEU A 299 -9.77 -25.81 1.24
C LEU A 299 -8.45 -25.89 0.49
N ARG A 300 -8.28 -26.86 -0.44
CA ARG A 300 -7.06 -26.94 -1.25
C ARG A 300 -6.84 -25.67 -2.05
N GLU A 301 -7.88 -25.20 -2.72
CA GLU A 301 -7.84 -23.95 -3.50
C GLU A 301 -7.48 -22.73 -2.64
N ALA A 302 -8.03 -22.64 -1.43
CA ALA A 302 -7.70 -21.56 -0.51
C ALA A 302 -6.23 -21.60 -0.06
N TYR A 303 -5.68 -22.76 0.27
CA TYR A 303 -4.27 -22.89 0.66
C TYR A 303 -3.28 -22.61 -0.49
N GLU A 304 -3.72 -22.76 -1.75
CA GLU A 304 -2.92 -22.46 -2.93
C GLU A 304 -3.01 -20.99 -3.34
N ASN A 305 -4.21 -20.39 -3.30
CA ASN A 305 -4.46 -19.11 -3.94
C ASN A 305 -4.54 -17.92 -2.96
N ARG A 306 -4.83 -18.13 -1.67
CA ARG A 306 -5.04 -16.99 -0.75
C ARG A 306 -3.81 -16.12 -0.58
N PRO A 307 -3.92 -14.80 -0.88
CA PRO A 307 -2.79 -13.89 -0.83
C PRO A 307 -2.25 -13.67 0.59
N ASP A 308 -3.11 -13.63 1.60
CA ASP A 308 -2.73 -13.47 3.02
C ASP A 308 -1.83 -14.62 3.51
N LEU A 309 -2.09 -15.86 3.06
CA LEU A 309 -1.22 -17.00 3.36
C LEU A 309 0.13 -16.90 2.64
N GLN A 310 0.15 -16.43 1.40
CA GLN A 310 1.40 -16.21 0.66
C GLN A 310 2.24 -15.11 1.33
N ALA A 311 1.62 -14.01 1.74
CA ALA A 311 2.28 -12.95 2.52
C ALA A 311 2.87 -13.49 3.83
N ALA A 312 2.12 -14.33 4.56
CA ALA A 312 2.60 -14.98 5.79
C ALA A 312 3.81 -15.91 5.55
N ARG A 313 3.83 -16.64 4.41
CA ARG A 313 4.98 -17.48 4.01
C ARG A 313 6.23 -16.64 3.77
N VAL A 314 6.13 -15.54 3.02
CA VAL A 314 7.24 -14.60 2.81
C VAL A 314 7.71 -13.98 4.13
N GLY A 315 6.80 -13.63 5.03
CA GLY A 315 7.12 -13.15 6.38
C GLY A 315 7.90 -14.17 7.23
N MET A 316 7.52 -15.46 7.13
CA MET A 316 8.25 -16.54 7.78
C MET A 316 9.65 -16.74 7.17
N GLU A 317 9.80 -16.67 5.84
CA GLU A 317 11.10 -16.74 5.16
C GLU A 317 12.00 -15.57 5.57
N THR A 318 11.44 -14.38 5.71
CA THR A 318 12.13 -13.18 6.22
C THR A 318 12.64 -13.41 7.65
N SER A 319 11.83 -14.00 8.52
CA SER A 319 12.23 -14.31 9.91
C SER A 319 13.31 -15.38 9.95
N ARG A 320 13.23 -16.41 9.09
CA ARG A 320 14.26 -17.45 8.93
C ARG A 320 15.58 -16.88 8.44
N PHE A 321 15.52 -15.97 7.48
CA PHE A 321 16.70 -15.26 6.99
C PHE A 321 17.33 -14.38 8.10
N ASN A 322 16.51 -13.64 8.86
CA ASN A 322 16.98 -12.83 9.99
C ASN A 322 17.67 -13.67 11.07
N LEU A 323 17.19 -14.89 11.36
CA LEU A 323 17.84 -15.82 12.27
C LEU A 323 19.21 -16.26 11.71
N SER A 324 19.28 -16.58 10.41
CA SER A 324 20.56 -16.92 9.75
C SER A 324 21.56 -15.78 9.83
N TYR A 325 21.10 -14.54 9.62
CA TYR A 325 21.92 -13.35 9.78
C TYR A 325 22.37 -13.15 11.25
N ALA A 326 21.46 -13.27 12.21
CA ALA A 326 21.80 -13.16 13.63
C ALA A 326 22.88 -14.17 14.06
N ARG A 327 22.79 -15.41 13.57
CA ARG A 327 23.83 -16.44 13.80
C ARG A 327 25.16 -16.06 13.16
N ASN A 328 25.17 -15.51 11.95
CA ASN A 328 26.38 -15.01 11.30
C ASN A 328 27.04 -13.87 12.12
N GLN A 329 26.23 -13.02 12.77
CA GLN A 329 26.73 -11.92 13.59
C GLN A 329 27.42 -12.37 14.89
N THR A 330 27.32 -13.65 15.27
CA THR A 330 28.08 -14.22 16.41
C THR A 330 29.50 -14.64 16.03
N ALA A 331 29.78 -14.73 14.72
CA ALA A 331 31.11 -15.08 14.24
C ALA A 331 32.14 -13.96 14.52
N PRO A 332 33.42 -14.31 14.73
CA PRO A 332 34.49 -13.33 14.81
C PRO A 332 34.57 -12.48 13.54
N ASP A 333 34.94 -11.21 13.68
CA ASP A 333 35.15 -10.32 12.52
C ASP A 333 36.59 -10.51 12.01
N LEU A 334 36.75 -11.38 11.01
CA LEU A 334 38.01 -11.62 10.30
C LEU A 334 37.95 -10.91 8.96
N ARG A 335 38.85 -9.96 8.74
CA ARG A 335 38.94 -9.19 7.50
C ARG A 335 40.31 -9.31 6.84
N LEU A 336 40.29 -9.58 5.54
CA LEU A 336 41.45 -9.43 4.66
C LEU A 336 41.50 -7.97 4.21
N GLN A 337 42.66 -7.33 4.38
CA GLN A 337 42.90 -5.95 3.94
C GLN A 337 44.12 -5.94 3.02
N ALA A 338 43.99 -5.34 1.86
CA ALA A 338 45.06 -5.11 0.92
C ALA A 338 45.09 -3.64 0.49
N SER A 339 46.26 -3.05 0.49
CA SER A 339 46.45 -1.69 0.02
C SER A 339 47.65 -1.62 -0.90
N LEU A 340 47.52 -0.83 -1.97
CA LEU A 340 48.58 -0.49 -2.90
C LEU A 340 48.58 1.01 -3.07
N TRP A 341 49.73 1.66 -2.87
CA TRP A 341 49.78 3.12 -3.05
C TRP A 341 51.12 3.59 -3.60
N SER A 342 51.09 4.73 -4.28
CA SER A 342 52.27 5.39 -4.78
C SER A 342 52.23 6.87 -4.43
N PRO A 343 53.11 7.37 -3.56
CA PRO A 343 53.29 8.79 -3.33
C PRO A 343 54.15 9.43 -4.38
N GLY A 344 53.91 10.70 -4.65
CA GLY A 344 54.77 11.60 -5.42
C GLY A 344 54.96 12.93 -4.70
N ILE A 345 56.16 13.46 -4.75
CA ILE A 345 56.48 14.78 -4.12
C ILE A 345 57.24 15.60 -5.12
N SER A 346 56.83 16.87 -5.24
CA SER A 346 57.52 17.93 -6.02
C SER A 346 57.35 19.28 -5.34
N GLY A 347 57.96 20.28 -5.86
CA GLY A 347 57.83 21.65 -5.37
C GLY A 347 59.06 22.50 -5.67
N THR A 348 59.01 23.72 -5.26
CA THR A 348 60.11 24.67 -5.46
C THR A 348 61.28 24.27 -4.55
N GLN A 349 62.39 23.87 -5.18
CA GLN A 349 63.60 23.49 -4.45
C GLN A 349 64.37 24.77 -4.03
N ILE A 350 64.76 24.78 -2.78
CA ILE A 350 65.58 25.85 -2.20
C ILE A 350 67.01 25.30 -2.06
N ILE A 351 67.94 25.92 -2.76
CA ILE A 351 69.38 25.54 -2.77
C ILE A 351 70.10 26.39 -1.76
N TYR A 352 70.68 25.76 -0.77
CA TYR A 352 71.49 26.40 0.25
C TYR A 352 72.98 26.28 -0.04
N GLU A 353 73.76 27.26 0.49
CA GLU A 353 75.23 27.24 0.35
C GLU A 353 75.83 25.95 0.92
N ASN A 354 76.75 25.33 0.16
CA ASN A 354 77.35 24.03 0.47
C ASN A 354 76.33 22.91 0.67
N ASN A 355 75.15 23.02 0.10
CA ASN A 355 74.06 22.07 0.24
C ASN A 355 73.62 21.85 1.71
N ASN A 356 73.91 22.84 2.59
CA ASN A 356 73.59 22.80 4.02
C ASN A 356 72.43 23.75 4.35
N ALA A 357 71.26 23.20 4.57
CA ALA A 357 70.07 24.03 4.92
C ALA A 357 70.23 24.82 6.21
N LEU A 358 71.02 24.31 7.19
CA LEU A 358 71.30 24.98 8.45
C LEU A 358 72.17 26.22 8.31
N SER A 359 72.83 26.45 7.16
CA SER A 359 73.57 27.69 6.87
C SER A 359 72.64 28.88 6.80
N GLY A 360 71.39 28.68 6.50
CA GLY A 360 70.35 29.72 6.31
C GLY A 360 70.58 30.56 5.03
N LYS A 361 71.70 30.38 4.32
CA LYS A 361 72.03 31.19 3.15
C LYS A 361 71.56 30.50 1.88
N ILE A 362 70.52 31.06 1.26
CA ILE A 362 69.95 30.61 0.00
C ILE A 362 70.78 31.13 -1.16
N ILE A 363 71.29 30.24 -2.01
CA ILE A 363 72.10 30.56 -3.21
C ILE A 363 71.32 30.41 -4.52
N GLY A 364 70.17 29.69 -4.48
CA GLY A 364 69.30 29.53 -5.65
C GLY A 364 67.94 28.97 -5.29
N VAL A 365 66.99 29.14 -6.20
CA VAL A 365 65.65 28.59 -6.12
C VAL A 365 65.27 28.02 -7.47
N VAL A 366 64.87 26.74 -7.51
CA VAL A 366 64.39 26.06 -8.73
C VAL A 366 62.89 25.84 -8.62
N PRO A 367 62.09 26.68 -9.33
CA PRO A 367 60.66 26.55 -9.30
C PRO A 367 60.16 25.21 -9.90
N ALA A 368 59.26 24.50 -9.22
CA ALA A 368 58.55 23.35 -9.79
C ALA A 368 57.11 23.33 -9.28
N GLY A 369 56.21 22.90 -10.16
CA GLY A 369 54.76 22.74 -9.85
C GLY A 369 54.40 21.34 -9.40
N GLY A 370 53.11 21.11 -9.09
CA GLY A 370 52.58 19.83 -8.63
C GLY A 370 52.48 18.72 -9.69
N GLY A 371 52.70 19.07 -10.98
CA GLY A 371 52.54 18.08 -12.08
C GLY A 371 53.44 16.88 -11.97
N GLN A 372 54.71 17.07 -11.51
CA GLN A 372 55.66 15.96 -11.33
C GLN A 372 55.23 15.06 -10.18
N ALA A 373 54.71 15.60 -9.07
CA ALA A 373 54.20 14.80 -7.97
C ALA A 373 53.02 13.94 -8.43
N LEU A 374 52.11 14.50 -9.22
CA LEU A 374 50.98 13.77 -9.79
C LEU A 374 51.47 12.66 -10.75
N LYS A 375 52.41 12.97 -11.64
CA LYS A 375 52.99 12.00 -12.58
C LYS A 375 53.67 10.87 -11.85
N ASP A 376 54.52 11.14 -10.86
CA ASP A 376 55.20 10.09 -10.06
C ASP A 376 54.21 9.19 -9.32
N ALA A 377 53.08 9.72 -8.81
CA ALA A 377 52.04 8.97 -8.19
C ALA A 377 51.28 8.06 -9.21
N MET A 378 50.93 8.63 -10.38
CA MET A 378 50.20 7.89 -11.44
C MET A 378 51.07 6.81 -12.12
N ASP A 379 52.35 7.06 -12.33
CA ASP A 379 53.30 6.11 -12.94
C ASP A 379 53.79 5.05 -11.96
N PHE A 380 53.29 5.06 -10.73
CA PHE A 380 53.74 4.14 -9.66
C PHE A 380 55.25 4.12 -9.45
N ARG A 381 55.89 5.29 -9.49
CA ARG A 381 57.33 5.40 -9.32
C ARG A 381 57.79 4.90 -7.95
N TYR A 382 57.04 5.14 -6.91
CA TYR A 382 57.31 4.69 -5.53
C TYR A 382 56.22 3.71 -5.08
N LYS A 383 56.38 2.41 -5.43
CA LYS A 383 55.38 1.38 -5.13
C LYS A 383 55.43 0.95 -3.67
N ASN A 384 54.35 1.09 -2.99
CA ASN A 384 54.15 0.59 -1.64
C ASN A 384 52.94 -0.34 -1.63
N TRP A 385 52.99 -1.39 -0.86
CA TRP A 385 51.87 -2.29 -0.69
C TRP A 385 51.79 -2.79 0.77
N SER A 386 50.60 -3.14 1.21
CA SER A 386 50.41 -3.85 2.46
C SER A 386 49.30 -4.90 2.28
N LEU A 387 49.51 -6.03 2.91
CA LEU A 387 48.54 -7.11 3.04
C LEU A 387 48.46 -7.49 4.49
N GLY A 388 47.24 -7.48 5.05
CA GLY A 388 46.98 -7.74 6.45
C GLY A 388 45.71 -8.54 6.69
N LEU A 389 45.70 -9.26 7.78
CA LEU A 389 44.52 -9.88 8.34
C LEU A 389 44.21 -9.22 9.68
N SER A 390 43.01 -8.69 9.84
CA SER A 390 42.54 -8.19 11.12
C SER A 390 41.49 -9.13 11.69
N LEU A 391 41.70 -9.58 12.93
CA LEU A 391 40.76 -10.43 13.65
C LEU A 391 40.27 -9.71 14.90
N ASN A 392 38.97 -9.45 14.95
CA ASN A 392 38.33 -8.87 16.12
C ASN A 392 37.38 -9.90 16.75
N ILE A 393 37.71 -10.35 17.95
CA ILE A 393 36.91 -11.32 18.70
C ILE A 393 36.28 -10.60 19.89
N PRO A 394 34.93 -10.49 19.95
CA PRO A 394 34.28 -9.90 21.12
C PRO A 394 34.48 -10.80 22.32
N LEU A 395 35.03 -10.26 23.40
CA LEU A 395 35.27 -11.00 24.66
C LEU A 395 33.97 -11.36 25.39
N SER A 396 32.91 -10.63 25.14
CA SER A 396 31.58 -10.92 25.64
C SER A 396 30.62 -11.22 24.48
N THR A 397 29.97 -12.37 24.53
CA THR A 397 28.97 -12.81 23.54
C THR A 397 27.52 -12.60 24.01
N VAL A 398 27.31 -11.94 25.17
CA VAL A 398 25.99 -11.77 25.79
C VAL A 398 25.02 -11.08 24.83
N PHE A 399 25.40 -9.95 24.21
CA PHE A 399 24.54 -9.23 23.28
C PHE A 399 24.30 -10.03 21.99
N SER A 400 25.33 -10.70 21.46
CA SER A 400 25.17 -11.53 20.26
C SER A 400 24.24 -12.72 20.51
N ARG A 401 24.31 -13.35 21.67
CA ARG A 401 23.41 -14.44 22.07
C ARG A 401 21.97 -13.94 22.25
N ALA A 402 21.79 -12.77 22.87
CA ALA A 402 20.48 -12.15 23.02
C ALA A 402 19.87 -11.83 21.63
N PHE A 403 20.67 -11.34 20.70
CA PHE A 403 20.22 -11.08 19.32
C PHE A 403 19.79 -12.36 18.58
N VAL A 404 20.54 -13.46 18.74
CA VAL A 404 20.14 -14.76 18.18
C VAL A 404 18.86 -15.27 18.84
N ALA A 405 18.75 -15.18 20.18
CA ALA A 405 17.55 -15.60 20.89
C ALA A 405 16.32 -14.79 20.46
N GLN A 406 16.47 -13.48 20.29
CA GLN A 406 15.40 -12.63 19.77
C GLN A 406 14.96 -13.05 18.35
N ALA A 407 15.90 -13.33 17.47
CA ALA A 407 15.60 -13.75 16.10
C ALA A 407 14.97 -15.16 16.06
N ASP A 408 15.37 -16.06 16.95
CA ASP A 408 14.80 -17.40 17.08
C ASP A 408 13.34 -17.35 17.56
N LEU A 409 13.08 -16.56 18.62
CA LEU A 409 11.73 -16.32 19.13
C LEU A 409 10.85 -15.62 18.08
N ALA A 410 11.42 -14.70 17.28
CA ALA A 410 10.68 -14.06 16.19
C ALA A 410 10.30 -15.07 15.08
N LEU A 411 11.17 -16.03 14.78
CA LEU A 411 10.85 -17.12 13.85
C LEU A 411 9.77 -18.04 14.42
N GLU A 412 9.86 -18.43 15.68
CA GLU A 412 8.82 -19.23 16.35
C GLU A 412 7.46 -18.49 16.35
N GLN A 413 7.47 -17.19 16.65
CA GLN A 413 6.26 -16.36 16.58
C GLN A 413 5.68 -16.33 15.16
N ALA A 414 6.52 -16.20 14.12
CA ALA A 414 6.07 -16.22 12.72
C ALA A 414 5.45 -17.56 12.34
N GLN A 415 6.03 -18.67 12.80
CA GLN A 415 5.48 -20.01 12.59
C GLN A 415 4.12 -20.21 13.28
N LEU A 416 3.97 -19.71 14.51
CA LEU A 416 2.70 -19.75 15.24
C LEU A 416 1.64 -18.90 14.56
N ARG A 417 2.00 -17.70 14.07
CA ARG A 417 1.09 -16.84 13.29
C ARG A 417 0.63 -17.52 12.02
N MET A 418 1.54 -18.16 11.28
CA MET A 418 1.19 -18.91 10.07
C MET A 418 0.21 -20.05 10.36
N LYS A 419 0.43 -20.85 11.42
CA LYS A 419 -0.51 -21.88 11.85
C LYS A 419 -1.87 -21.32 12.25
N ASN A 420 -1.89 -20.20 12.95
CA ASN A 420 -3.13 -19.50 13.29
C ASN A 420 -3.87 -19.01 12.03
N GLN A 421 -3.14 -18.52 11.03
CA GLN A 421 -3.71 -18.13 9.74
C GLN A 421 -4.32 -19.32 9.01
N GLU A 422 -3.63 -20.47 8.98
CA GLU A 422 -4.17 -21.71 8.41
C GLU A 422 -5.47 -22.16 9.11
N GLN A 423 -5.54 -22.04 10.45
CA GLN A 423 -6.77 -22.33 11.20
C GLN A 423 -7.89 -21.34 10.87
N GLN A 424 -7.57 -20.06 10.72
CA GLN A 424 -8.55 -19.04 10.34
C GLN A 424 -9.09 -19.30 8.93
N ILE A 425 -8.23 -19.64 7.97
CA ILE A 425 -8.63 -20.04 6.61
C ILE A 425 -9.58 -21.24 6.63
N PHE A 426 -9.26 -22.25 7.43
CA PHE A 426 -10.14 -23.41 7.59
C PHE A 426 -11.53 -23.01 8.11
N LEU A 427 -11.59 -22.11 9.10
CA LEU A 427 -12.84 -21.61 9.65
C LEU A 427 -13.61 -20.79 8.63
N ASP A 428 -12.93 -19.87 7.91
CA ASP A 428 -13.51 -18.99 6.89
C ASP A 428 -14.16 -19.82 5.77
N ILE A 429 -13.43 -20.79 5.21
CA ILE A 429 -13.93 -21.66 4.15
C ILE A 429 -15.13 -22.48 4.64
N ARG A 430 -15.03 -23.09 5.82
CA ARG A 430 -16.12 -23.88 6.37
C ARG A 430 -17.38 -23.05 6.61
N THR A 431 -17.19 -21.79 7.04
CA THR A 431 -18.31 -20.86 7.26
C THR A 431 -18.90 -20.41 5.93
N ALA A 432 -18.07 -20.11 4.93
CA ALA A 432 -18.53 -19.72 3.61
C ALA A 432 -19.27 -20.84 2.87
N VAL A 433 -18.75 -22.08 2.90
CA VAL A 433 -19.43 -23.27 2.33
C VAL A 433 -20.80 -23.46 2.97
N ARG A 434 -20.85 -23.45 4.31
CA ARG A 434 -22.12 -23.60 5.05
C ARG A 434 -23.11 -22.46 4.73
N ALA A 435 -22.62 -21.24 4.56
CA ALA A 435 -23.47 -20.09 4.22
C ALA A 435 -24.11 -20.29 2.83
N VAL A 436 -23.36 -20.76 1.84
CA VAL A 436 -23.88 -21.05 0.48
C VAL A 436 -24.95 -22.16 0.54
N GLU A 437 -24.67 -23.28 1.20
CA GLU A 437 -25.61 -24.37 1.33
C GLU A 437 -26.90 -23.98 2.07
N THR A 438 -26.73 -23.28 3.21
CA THR A 438 -27.86 -22.82 4.02
C THR A 438 -28.73 -21.83 3.26
N ASN A 439 -28.12 -20.85 2.57
CA ASN A 439 -28.87 -19.86 1.81
C ASN A 439 -29.59 -20.48 0.63
N TYR A 440 -29.00 -21.48 -0.05
CA TYR A 440 -29.69 -22.23 -1.08
C TYR A 440 -30.94 -22.97 -0.54
N LEU A 441 -30.84 -23.64 0.59
CA LEU A 441 -31.98 -24.31 1.23
C LEU A 441 -33.05 -23.29 1.70
N ARG A 442 -32.64 -22.14 2.20
CA ARG A 442 -33.55 -21.03 2.56
C ARG A 442 -34.37 -20.54 1.37
N ILE A 443 -33.78 -20.44 0.17
CA ILE A 443 -34.53 -20.07 -1.03
C ILE A 443 -35.66 -21.08 -1.29
N GLN A 444 -35.37 -22.37 -1.20
CA GLN A 444 -36.39 -23.42 -1.43
C GLN A 444 -37.53 -23.32 -0.40
N ALA A 445 -37.18 -23.14 0.87
CA ALA A 445 -38.17 -23.01 1.95
C ALA A 445 -39.04 -21.76 1.80
N TYR A 446 -38.43 -20.58 1.50
CA TYR A 446 -39.19 -19.33 1.33
C TYR A 446 -40.02 -19.31 0.05
N ARG A 447 -39.60 -19.98 -1.02
CA ARG A 447 -40.40 -20.16 -2.24
C ARG A 447 -41.70 -20.88 -1.91
N VAL A 448 -41.62 -21.99 -1.20
CA VAL A 448 -42.79 -22.75 -0.75
C VAL A 448 -43.67 -21.91 0.21
N ALA A 449 -43.05 -21.15 1.12
CA ALA A 449 -43.78 -20.29 2.02
C ALA A 449 -44.57 -19.19 1.27
N ARG A 450 -43.95 -18.53 0.26
CA ARG A 450 -44.61 -17.57 -0.60
C ARG A 450 -45.78 -18.18 -1.39
N GLU A 451 -45.58 -19.37 -1.99
CA GLU A 451 -46.63 -20.05 -2.73
C GLU A 451 -47.82 -20.38 -1.83
N ASN A 452 -47.57 -20.86 -0.60
CA ASN A 452 -48.62 -21.13 0.36
C ASN A 452 -49.33 -19.87 0.86
N ALA A 453 -48.57 -18.75 1.08
CA ALA A 453 -49.16 -17.48 1.45
C ALA A 453 -50.07 -16.94 0.33
N ALA A 454 -49.66 -17.07 -0.94
CA ALA A 454 -50.48 -16.67 -2.09
C ALA A 454 -51.78 -17.49 -2.16
N LYS A 455 -51.69 -18.82 -2.07
CA LYS A 455 -52.88 -19.72 -2.06
C LYS A 455 -53.81 -19.42 -0.89
N LYS A 456 -53.27 -19.10 0.30
CA LYS A 456 -54.01 -18.75 1.49
C LYS A 456 -54.78 -17.45 1.29
N LEU A 457 -54.15 -16.42 0.70
CA LEU A 457 -54.81 -15.16 0.37
C LEU A 457 -55.95 -15.39 -0.62
N GLU A 458 -55.68 -16.10 -1.73
CA GLU A 458 -56.67 -16.45 -2.76
C GLU A 458 -57.89 -17.15 -2.17
N ALA A 459 -57.68 -18.18 -1.33
CA ALA A 459 -58.76 -18.91 -0.65
C ALA A 459 -59.60 -17.98 0.28
N GLU A 460 -58.95 -17.03 0.95
CA GLU A 460 -59.66 -16.12 1.84
C GLU A 460 -60.42 -15.02 1.07
N GLU A 461 -59.90 -14.59 -0.07
CA GLU A 461 -60.64 -13.70 -0.99
C GLU A 461 -61.93 -14.35 -1.51
N GLU A 462 -61.89 -15.66 -1.85
CA GLU A 462 -63.10 -16.40 -2.25
C GLU A 462 -64.10 -16.55 -1.09
N LYS A 463 -63.63 -16.79 0.14
CA LYS A 463 -64.52 -16.80 1.34
C LYS A 463 -65.14 -15.43 1.58
N LEU A 464 -64.38 -14.35 1.40
CA LEU A 464 -64.93 -13.00 1.57
C LEU A 464 -66.05 -12.71 0.56
N LYS A 465 -65.93 -13.16 -0.70
CA LYS A 465 -66.95 -12.99 -1.74
C LYS A 465 -68.30 -13.64 -1.36
N VAL A 466 -68.27 -14.74 -0.60
CA VAL A 466 -69.47 -15.43 -0.14
C VAL A 466 -69.87 -15.08 1.30
N GLY A 467 -69.22 -14.06 1.90
CA GLY A 467 -69.58 -13.56 3.23
C GLY A 467 -69.08 -14.43 4.40
N LEU A 468 -68.17 -15.37 4.17
CA LEU A 468 -67.63 -16.28 5.18
C LEU A 468 -66.26 -15.81 5.77
N SER A 469 -65.81 -14.60 5.41
CA SER A 469 -64.58 -13.99 5.95
C SER A 469 -64.80 -12.48 6.21
N THR A 470 -63.75 -11.85 6.77
CA THR A 470 -63.72 -10.40 7.04
C THR A 470 -62.53 -9.73 6.35
N ASN A 471 -62.63 -8.42 6.10
CA ASN A 471 -61.58 -7.62 5.53
C ASN A 471 -60.29 -7.67 6.36
N TYR A 472 -60.37 -7.87 7.65
CA TYR A 472 -59.23 -8.03 8.56
C TYR A 472 -58.32 -9.20 8.12
N PHE A 473 -58.87 -10.34 7.79
CA PHE A 473 -58.08 -11.52 7.34
C PHE A 473 -57.46 -11.27 5.97
N ILE A 474 -58.13 -10.59 5.07
CA ILE A 474 -57.56 -10.21 3.77
C ILE A 474 -56.34 -9.30 3.96
N LEU A 475 -56.47 -8.23 4.75
CA LEU A 475 -55.34 -7.33 5.04
C LEU A 475 -54.16 -8.06 5.70
N GLN A 476 -54.46 -8.98 6.62
CA GLN A 476 -53.45 -9.80 7.27
C GLN A 476 -52.73 -10.71 6.25
N TYR A 477 -53.47 -11.44 5.40
CA TYR A 477 -52.85 -12.39 4.44
C TYR A 477 -52.14 -11.67 3.29
N GLN A 478 -52.59 -10.47 2.90
CA GLN A 478 -51.81 -9.61 2.00
C GLN A 478 -50.46 -9.20 2.62
N ARG A 479 -50.40 -8.86 3.91
CA ARG A 479 -49.16 -8.60 4.64
C ARG A 479 -48.29 -9.83 4.72
N ASP A 480 -48.84 -11.00 5.05
CA ASP A 480 -48.14 -12.25 5.13
C ASP A 480 -47.50 -12.60 3.77
N LEU A 481 -48.23 -12.42 2.66
CA LEU A 481 -47.71 -12.62 1.30
C LEU A 481 -46.57 -11.64 0.98
N ALA A 482 -46.76 -10.34 1.23
CA ALA A 482 -45.70 -9.33 1.01
C ALA A 482 -44.43 -9.64 1.80
N ASN A 483 -44.55 -10.08 3.05
CA ASN A 483 -43.43 -10.48 3.87
C ASN A 483 -42.76 -11.78 3.33
N ALA A 484 -43.54 -12.76 2.90
CA ALA A 484 -43.00 -13.99 2.29
C ALA A 484 -42.24 -13.71 0.98
N MET A 485 -42.74 -12.79 0.14
CA MET A 485 -42.04 -12.31 -1.07
C MET A 485 -40.71 -11.62 -0.72
N THR A 486 -40.71 -10.74 0.27
CA THR A 486 -39.51 -10.06 0.73
C THR A 486 -38.46 -11.05 1.29
N MET A 487 -38.89 -12.09 2.03
CA MET A 487 -37.99 -13.10 2.59
C MET A 487 -37.39 -14.01 1.50
N GLU A 488 -38.17 -14.40 0.50
CA GLU A 488 -37.64 -15.16 -0.66
C GLU A 488 -36.59 -14.33 -1.41
N LEU A 489 -36.91 -13.06 -1.71
CA LEU A 489 -36.01 -12.14 -2.38
C LEU A 489 -34.70 -11.95 -1.60
N LYS A 490 -34.81 -11.73 -0.27
CA LYS A 490 -33.65 -11.62 0.61
C LYS A 490 -32.80 -12.89 0.58
N ALA A 491 -33.40 -14.07 0.60
CA ALA A 491 -32.68 -15.34 0.56
C ALA A 491 -31.92 -15.52 -0.77
N VAL A 492 -32.52 -15.09 -1.91
CA VAL A 492 -31.85 -15.14 -3.22
C VAL A 492 -30.64 -14.22 -3.27
N VAL A 493 -30.77 -13.00 -2.73
CA VAL A 493 -29.65 -12.04 -2.64
C VAL A 493 -28.57 -12.56 -1.69
N ASP A 494 -28.93 -13.03 -0.50
CA ASP A 494 -27.99 -13.62 0.47
C ASP A 494 -27.21 -14.80 -0.10
N TYR A 495 -27.83 -15.59 -0.97
CA TYR A 495 -27.16 -16.68 -1.69
C TYR A 495 -26.08 -16.15 -2.64
N ASN A 496 -26.39 -15.15 -3.47
CA ASN A 496 -25.41 -14.57 -4.39
C ASN A 496 -24.25 -13.86 -3.65
N VAL A 497 -24.54 -13.19 -2.53
CA VAL A 497 -23.51 -12.61 -1.66
C VAL A 497 -22.66 -13.71 -1.01
N SER A 498 -23.27 -14.84 -0.58
CA SER A 498 -22.50 -15.95 0.00
C SER A 498 -21.61 -16.66 -1.02
N LEU A 499 -22.01 -16.75 -2.30
CA LEU A 499 -21.13 -17.22 -3.38
C LEU A 499 -19.93 -16.29 -3.57
N ALA A 500 -20.15 -14.98 -3.61
CA ALA A 500 -19.06 -14.01 -3.68
C ALA A 500 -18.12 -14.13 -2.46
N GLY A 501 -18.68 -14.34 -1.27
CA GLY A 501 -17.92 -14.58 -0.04
C GLY A 501 -17.10 -15.88 -0.08
N LEU A 502 -17.62 -16.94 -0.70
CA LEU A 502 -16.88 -18.18 -0.89
C LEU A 502 -15.69 -17.99 -1.85
N TYR A 503 -15.88 -17.33 -2.99
CA TYR A 503 -14.80 -17.05 -3.93
C TYR A 503 -13.70 -16.19 -3.31
N ARG A 504 -14.07 -15.16 -2.53
CA ARG A 504 -13.11 -14.39 -1.74
C ARG A 504 -12.36 -15.27 -0.74
N ALA A 505 -13.07 -16.12 0.01
CA ALA A 505 -12.45 -17.01 0.99
C ALA A 505 -11.49 -18.03 0.35
N GLN A 506 -11.68 -18.37 -0.92
CA GLN A 506 -10.79 -19.23 -1.73
C GLN A 506 -9.63 -18.45 -2.36
N GLY A 507 -9.65 -17.10 -2.34
CA GLY A 507 -8.69 -16.25 -3.07
C GLY A 507 -8.87 -16.32 -4.59
N LYS A 508 -10.11 -16.51 -5.07
CA LYS A 508 -10.46 -16.62 -6.49
C LYS A 508 -11.40 -15.53 -6.99
N GLY A 509 -11.70 -14.53 -6.19
CA GLY A 509 -12.66 -13.49 -6.57
C GLY A 509 -12.20 -12.70 -7.78
N LEU A 510 -10.92 -12.38 -7.89
CA LEU A 510 -10.33 -11.68 -9.05
C LEU A 510 -10.34 -12.57 -10.30
N GLU A 511 -9.95 -13.84 -10.18
CA GLU A 511 -9.91 -14.81 -11.28
C GLU A 511 -11.31 -15.01 -11.88
N MET A 512 -12.33 -15.21 -11.03
CA MET A 512 -13.72 -15.42 -11.46
C MET A 512 -14.30 -14.21 -12.22
N GLU A 513 -13.88 -13.00 -11.90
CA GLU A 513 -14.29 -11.77 -12.58
C GLU A 513 -13.34 -11.40 -13.72
N ARG A 514 -12.29 -12.19 -13.96
CA ARG A 514 -11.25 -11.91 -14.98
C ARG A 514 -10.64 -10.53 -14.82
N VAL A 515 -10.40 -10.13 -13.56
CA VAL A 515 -9.77 -8.85 -13.24
C VAL A 515 -8.26 -9.02 -13.36
N PRO A 516 -7.60 -8.30 -14.27
CA PRO A 516 -6.15 -8.32 -14.38
C PRO A 516 -5.51 -7.54 -13.22
N PHE A 517 -4.28 -7.93 -12.86
CA PHE A 517 -3.50 -7.24 -11.84
C PHE A 517 -3.02 -5.85 -12.32
N PRO A 518 -2.75 -4.88 -11.44
CA PRO A 518 -2.16 -3.60 -11.83
C PRO A 518 -0.85 -3.79 -12.61
N GLY A 519 -0.72 -3.10 -13.76
CA GLY A 519 0.42 -3.31 -14.68
C GLY A 519 0.18 -4.33 -15.80
N GLU A 520 -0.90 -5.14 -15.73
CA GLU A 520 -1.34 -5.98 -16.84
C GLU A 520 -2.34 -5.22 -17.75
N PRO A 521 -2.46 -5.59 -19.05
CA PRO A 521 -3.43 -4.96 -19.95
C PRO A 521 -4.87 -5.07 -19.40
N GLY A 522 -5.47 -3.94 -19.02
CA GLY A 522 -6.83 -3.86 -18.46
C GLY A 522 -6.90 -3.87 -16.94
N GLY A 523 -5.77 -3.90 -16.23
CA GLY A 523 -5.71 -3.72 -14.78
C GLY A 523 -6.03 -2.29 -14.33
N PRO A 524 -6.22 -2.05 -13.02
CA PRO A 524 -6.41 -0.71 -12.47
C PRO A 524 -5.29 0.21 -12.94
N ALA A 525 -5.66 1.41 -13.44
CA ALA A 525 -4.70 2.34 -14.01
C ALA A 525 -3.62 2.73 -12.98
N GLU A 526 -2.35 2.53 -13.34
CA GLU A 526 -1.24 3.20 -12.67
C GLU A 526 -1.42 4.72 -12.89
N ARG A 527 -1.65 5.45 -11.80
CA ARG A 527 -1.83 6.91 -11.82
C ARG A 527 -0.50 7.63 -11.61
#